data_27647aa82f5f68622f2320b5807bdc0a
#
_entry.id   27647aa82f5f68622f2320b5807bdc0a
#
_cell.length_a   1.000
_cell.length_b   1.000
_cell.length_c   1.000
_cell.angle_alpha   90.00
_cell.angle_beta   90.00
_cell.angle_gamma   90.00
#
_symmetry.space_group_name_H-M   'P 1'
#
loop_
_entity.id
_entity.type
_entity.pdbx_description
1 polymer ?
#
loop_
_entity_poly.entity_id
_entity_poly.type
_entity_poly.pdbx_seq_one_letter_code
_entity_poly.pdbx_strand_id
1 'polypeptide(L)'
;MPNNKGYLTAKTDKASDEVYTPSFAVEPIIKHIPKNIKKIWCPFDDSESEYVKILKREGYEVINSHIDEGKNFFEYEPEEYDCIISNPPFSIKDDILKRLDELNKPYAILLPLPTLQDQKRFNSLKNCQALIFDKRINFFKNRETKEIQRGVAFASIYICKNFLEKDLIFEEI
;
A
#
# COMPACT_ATOMS: atom_id res chain seq x y z
N MET A 1 -7.20 -8.93 22.27
CA MET A 1 -7.41 -7.70 21.46
C MET A 1 -6.06 -7.14 21.09
N PRO A 2 -5.74 -6.92 19.82
CA PRO A 2 -4.51 -6.27 19.46
C PRO A 2 -4.52 -4.83 19.97
N ASN A 3 -3.42 -4.42 20.56
CA ASN A 3 -3.29 -3.14 21.25
C ASN A 3 -3.14 -2.02 20.20
N ASN A 4 -4.24 -1.38 19.84
CA ASN A 4 -4.36 -0.32 18.82
C ASN A 4 -3.60 1.00 19.18
N LYS A 5 -2.78 0.98 20.24
CA LYS A 5 -2.04 2.16 20.70
C LYS A 5 -1.03 2.71 19.70
N GLY A 6 -0.45 1.87 18.84
CA GLY A 6 0.53 2.31 17.83
C GLY A 6 -0.08 3.22 16.75
N TYR A 7 -1.30 2.90 16.29
CA TYR A 7 -1.98 3.68 15.27
C TYR A 7 -2.56 5.01 15.81
N LEU A 8 -2.98 5.01 17.08
CA LEU A 8 -3.46 6.23 17.74
C LEU A 8 -2.30 7.17 18.14
N THR A 9 -1.11 6.62 18.44
CA THR A 9 0.09 7.45 18.71
C THR A 9 0.75 7.98 17.44
N ALA A 10 0.57 7.31 16.29
CA ALA A 10 0.97 7.85 14.97
C ALA A 10 0.23 9.15 14.60
N LYS A 11 -0.90 9.46 15.28
CA LYS A 11 -1.56 10.77 15.19
C LYS A 11 -0.71 11.94 15.74
N THR A 12 0.26 11.67 16.58
CA THR A 12 1.14 12.73 17.14
C THR A 12 2.37 13.02 16.28
N ASP A 13 2.76 12.06 15.40
CA ASP A 13 3.87 12.22 14.46
C ASP A 13 3.39 12.29 12.99
N LYS A 14 2.18 12.79 12.76
CA LYS A 14 1.51 12.88 11.45
C LYS A 14 2.37 13.50 10.33
N ALA A 15 3.34 14.32 10.65
CA ALA A 15 4.13 15.03 9.66
C ALA A 15 5.23 14.20 8.99
N SER A 16 5.63 13.03 9.55
CA SER A 16 6.75 12.23 9.02
C SER A 16 6.34 10.97 8.26
N ASP A 17 5.12 10.48 8.47
CA ASP A 17 4.64 9.22 7.92
C ASP A 17 3.61 9.41 6.77
N GLU A 18 3.06 10.60 6.63
CA GLU A 18 2.15 10.97 5.54
C GLU A 18 2.94 11.41 4.31
N VAL A 19 3.11 10.51 3.37
CA VAL A 19 3.70 10.81 2.07
C VAL A 19 2.72 10.46 0.95
N TYR A 20 2.68 11.28 -0.09
CA TYR A 20 1.81 11.06 -1.23
C TYR A 20 2.56 10.35 -2.34
N THR A 21 1.99 9.23 -2.79
CA THR A 21 2.56 8.42 -3.86
C THR A 21 2.33 9.11 -5.21
N PRO A 22 3.38 9.38 -5.99
CA PRO A 22 3.22 9.95 -7.32
C PRO A 22 2.65 8.91 -8.32
N SER A 23 1.97 9.38 -9.37
CA SER A 23 1.33 8.55 -10.39
C SER A 23 2.28 7.53 -11.03
N PHE A 24 3.52 7.94 -11.33
CA PHE A 24 4.53 7.08 -11.95
C PHE A 24 4.92 5.87 -11.07
N ALA A 25 4.67 5.91 -9.76
CA ALA A 25 4.90 4.79 -8.85
C ALA A 25 3.67 3.88 -8.71
N VAL A 26 2.47 4.37 -9.09
CA VAL A 26 1.23 3.59 -9.12
C VAL A 26 1.04 2.88 -10.45
N GLU A 27 1.30 3.55 -11.57
CA GLU A 27 1.07 3.01 -12.92
C GLU A 27 1.69 1.64 -13.19
N PRO A 28 2.92 1.31 -12.72
CA PRO A 28 3.51 0.01 -12.97
C PRO A 28 2.72 -1.16 -12.39
N ILE A 29 2.14 -1.03 -11.18
CA ILE A 29 1.40 -2.14 -10.56
C ILE A 29 0.07 -2.43 -11.30
N ILE A 30 -0.51 -1.42 -11.99
CA ILE A 30 -1.76 -1.57 -12.72
C ILE A 30 -1.65 -2.63 -13.81
N LYS A 31 -0.51 -2.70 -14.50
CA LYS A 31 -0.25 -3.67 -15.58
C LYS A 31 -0.34 -5.13 -15.11
N HIS A 32 -0.13 -5.34 -13.82
CA HIS A 32 -0.05 -6.67 -13.20
C HIS A 32 -1.31 -7.05 -12.43
N ILE A 33 -2.37 -6.23 -12.46
CA ILE A 33 -3.64 -6.57 -11.83
C ILE A 33 -4.22 -7.82 -12.53
N PRO A 34 -4.52 -8.90 -11.78
CA PRO A 34 -5.12 -10.09 -12.37
C PRO A 34 -6.44 -9.78 -13.10
N LYS A 35 -6.66 -10.40 -14.26
CA LYS A 35 -7.81 -10.11 -15.16
C LYS A 35 -9.18 -10.34 -14.54
N ASN A 36 -9.27 -11.16 -13.50
CA ASN A 36 -10.50 -11.44 -12.78
C ASN A 36 -10.85 -10.38 -11.72
N ILE A 37 -9.94 -9.47 -11.41
CA ILE A 37 -10.17 -8.39 -10.45
C ILE A 37 -11.05 -7.31 -11.09
N LYS A 38 -12.08 -6.88 -10.37
CA LYS A 38 -12.99 -5.80 -10.79
C LYS A 38 -13.15 -4.73 -9.71
N LYS A 39 -13.18 -5.15 -8.44
CA LYS A 39 -13.42 -4.30 -7.29
C LYS A 39 -12.17 -4.27 -6.38
N ILE A 40 -11.60 -3.10 -6.19
CA ILE A 40 -10.33 -2.90 -5.49
C ILE A 40 -10.54 -2.05 -4.24
N TRP A 41 -10.05 -2.53 -3.11
CA TRP A 41 -10.03 -1.76 -1.88
C TRP A 41 -8.69 -1.05 -1.68
N CYS A 42 -8.75 0.26 -1.44
CA CYS A 42 -7.63 1.13 -1.11
C CYS A 42 -7.79 1.64 0.34
N PRO A 43 -7.32 0.90 1.36
CA PRO A 43 -7.68 1.14 2.76
C PRO A 43 -6.97 2.32 3.43
N PHE A 44 -5.97 2.92 2.78
CA PHE A 44 -5.18 4.03 3.31
C PHE A 44 -5.27 5.27 2.41
N ASP A 45 -6.27 5.32 1.54
CA ASP A 45 -6.39 6.30 0.49
C ASP A 45 -7.71 7.08 0.59
N ASP A 46 -7.64 8.38 0.44
CA ASP A 46 -8.81 9.23 0.22
C ASP A 46 -9.17 9.32 -1.28
N SER A 47 -10.24 10.04 -1.61
CA SER A 47 -10.70 10.21 -3.00
C SER A 47 -9.69 10.91 -3.92
N GLU A 48 -8.75 11.68 -3.34
CA GLU A 48 -7.74 12.45 -4.07
C GLU A 48 -6.43 11.71 -4.26
N SER A 49 -6.31 10.50 -3.73
CA SER A 49 -5.14 9.63 -3.92
C SER A 49 -4.94 9.25 -5.40
N GLU A 50 -3.70 9.19 -5.84
CA GLU A 50 -3.35 8.73 -7.18
C GLU A 50 -3.77 7.26 -7.40
N TYR A 51 -3.76 6.41 -6.38
CA TYR A 51 -4.31 5.06 -6.47
C TYR A 51 -5.77 5.08 -6.89
N VAL A 52 -6.59 5.85 -6.18
CA VAL A 52 -8.03 5.92 -6.43
C VAL A 52 -8.32 6.50 -7.81
N LYS A 53 -7.63 7.60 -8.18
CA LYS A 53 -7.80 8.25 -9.48
C LYS A 53 -7.42 7.36 -10.65
N ILE A 54 -6.24 6.73 -10.58
CA ILE A 54 -5.73 5.88 -11.67
C ILE A 54 -6.59 4.63 -11.80
N LEU A 55 -6.88 3.91 -10.71
CA LEU A 55 -7.70 2.70 -10.75
C LEU A 55 -9.09 2.96 -11.32
N LYS A 56 -9.74 4.07 -10.94
CA LYS A 56 -11.03 4.49 -11.53
C LYS A 56 -10.91 4.82 -13.02
N ARG A 57 -9.84 5.51 -13.43
CA ARG A 57 -9.55 5.82 -14.83
C ARG A 57 -9.38 4.55 -15.67
N GLU A 58 -8.75 3.52 -15.11
CA GLU A 58 -8.56 2.22 -15.75
C GLU A 58 -9.82 1.32 -15.72
N GLY A 59 -10.93 1.81 -15.14
CA GLY A 59 -12.24 1.14 -15.19
C GLY A 59 -12.53 0.21 -14.04
N TYR A 60 -11.73 0.21 -12.97
CA TYR A 60 -12.01 -0.58 -11.76
C TYR A 60 -13.05 0.09 -10.86
N GLU A 61 -13.86 -0.71 -10.19
CA GLU A 61 -14.63 -0.25 -9.05
C GLU A 61 -13.70 -0.10 -7.85
N VAL A 62 -13.61 1.11 -7.28
CA VAL A 62 -12.67 1.42 -6.21
C VAL A 62 -13.41 1.80 -4.93
N ILE A 63 -13.12 1.06 -3.87
CA ILE A 63 -13.53 1.40 -2.51
C ILE A 63 -12.32 1.99 -1.82
N ASN A 64 -12.37 3.28 -1.53
CA ASN A 64 -11.36 3.93 -0.71
C ASN A 64 -11.86 4.07 0.73
N SER A 65 -10.94 3.99 1.66
CA SER A 65 -11.21 4.26 3.08
C SER A 65 -9.98 4.86 3.75
N HIS A 66 -10.23 5.76 4.66
CA HIS A 66 -9.15 6.42 5.41
C HIS A 66 -9.56 6.58 6.87
N ILE A 67 -8.57 6.58 7.77
CA ILE A 67 -8.83 6.71 9.21
C ILE A 67 -9.46 8.05 9.56
N ASP A 68 -9.15 9.10 8.82
CA ASP A 68 -9.76 10.43 9.02
C ASP A 68 -11.26 10.45 8.68
N GLU A 69 -11.74 9.46 7.91
CA GLU A 69 -13.16 9.20 7.64
C GLU A 69 -13.82 8.26 8.66
N GLY A 70 -13.09 7.91 9.74
CA GLY A 70 -13.55 6.96 10.75
C GLY A 70 -13.47 5.48 10.33
N LYS A 71 -12.82 5.18 9.22
CA LYS A 71 -12.65 3.81 8.69
C LYS A 71 -11.24 3.32 8.98
N ASN A 72 -11.06 2.76 10.16
CA ASN A 72 -9.79 2.15 10.57
C ASN A 72 -9.60 0.80 9.89
N PHE A 73 -8.51 0.60 9.14
CA PHE A 73 -8.16 -0.65 8.45
C PHE A 73 -8.22 -1.89 9.33
N PHE A 74 -7.94 -1.77 10.62
CA PHE A 74 -7.94 -2.89 11.55
C PHE A 74 -9.34 -3.29 12.05
N GLU A 75 -10.35 -2.46 11.82
CA GLU A 75 -11.72 -2.65 12.32
C GLU A 75 -12.75 -2.65 11.18
N TYR A 76 -12.46 -1.90 10.12
CA TYR A 76 -13.32 -1.77 8.95
C TYR A 76 -12.88 -2.75 7.86
N GLU A 77 -13.86 -3.35 7.21
CA GLU A 77 -13.70 -4.16 5.99
C GLU A 77 -14.91 -3.92 5.09
N PRO A 78 -14.75 -3.63 3.79
CA PRO A 78 -15.87 -3.59 2.86
C PRO A 78 -16.54 -4.96 2.75
N GLU A 79 -17.86 -4.99 2.48
CA GLU A 79 -18.59 -6.24 2.31
C GLU A 79 -18.08 -7.08 1.13
N GLU A 80 -17.69 -6.41 0.03
CA GLU A 80 -17.21 -7.07 -1.18
C GLU A 80 -16.02 -6.31 -1.76
N TYR A 81 -14.94 -7.02 -2.03
CA TYR A 81 -13.79 -6.57 -2.83
C TYR A 81 -12.96 -7.78 -3.27
N ASP A 82 -12.21 -7.62 -4.35
CA ASP A 82 -11.43 -8.70 -4.95
C ASP A 82 -9.97 -8.68 -4.47
N CYS A 83 -9.39 -7.49 -4.32
CA CYS A 83 -8.00 -7.32 -3.87
C CYS A 83 -7.79 -5.99 -3.15
N ILE A 84 -6.59 -5.84 -2.56
CA ILE A 84 -6.15 -4.63 -1.88
C ILE A 84 -4.94 -4.03 -2.61
N ILE A 85 -4.99 -2.74 -2.93
CA ILE A 85 -3.86 -1.99 -3.48
C ILE A 85 -3.76 -0.65 -2.75
N SER A 86 -2.62 -0.36 -2.10
CA SER A 86 -2.47 0.90 -1.35
C SER A 86 -1.02 1.16 -0.93
N ASN A 87 -0.76 2.38 -0.44
CA ASN A 87 0.47 2.75 0.25
C ASN A 87 0.15 3.05 1.73
N PRO A 88 0.42 2.12 2.65
CA PRO A 88 0.12 2.30 4.07
C PRO A 88 1.19 3.12 4.80
N PRO A 89 0.88 3.61 6.03
CA PRO A 89 1.89 4.14 6.94
C PRO A 89 2.95 3.09 7.28
N PHE A 90 4.24 3.42 7.07
CA PHE A 90 5.34 2.45 7.21
C PHE A 90 5.66 2.07 8.67
N SER A 91 5.30 2.92 9.62
CA SER A 91 5.51 2.70 11.06
C SER A 91 4.73 1.52 11.61
N ILE A 92 3.59 1.18 11.02
CA ILE A 92 2.69 0.10 11.46
C ILE A 92 2.64 -1.09 10.50
N LYS A 93 3.62 -1.24 9.61
CA LYS A 93 3.67 -2.29 8.58
C LYS A 93 3.54 -3.72 9.13
N ASP A 94 4.02 -3.98 10.35
CA ASP A 94 3.96 -5.32 10.96
C ASP A 94 2.52 -5.73 11.26
N ASP A 95 1.72 -4.81 11.79
CA ASP A 95 0.31 -5.05 12.09
C ASP A 95 -0.52 -5.10 10.80
N ILE A 96 -0.16 -4.28 9.80
CA ILE A 96 -0.78 -4.31 8.48
C ILE A 96 -0.59 -5.67 7.81
N LEU A 97 0.64 -6.22 7.79
CA LEU A 97 0.92 -7.53 7.21
C LEU A 97 0.12 -8.65 7.90
N LYS A 98 -0.01 -8.61 9.22
CA LYS A 98 -0.86 -9.56 9.95
C LYS A 98 -2.32 -9.44 9.54
N ARG A 99 -2.84 -8.21 9.45
CA ARG A 99 -4.22 -7.99 9.02
C ARG A 99 -4.47 -8.46 7.59
N LEU A 100 -3.52 -8.23 6.66
CA LEU A 100 -3.59 -8.74 5.30
C LEU A 100 -3.63 -10.27 5.24
N ASP A 101 -2.88 -10.96 6.10
CA ASP A 101 -2.94 -12.42 6.23
C ASP A 101 -4.32 -12.90 6.74
N GLU A 102 -4.92 -12.20 7.71
CA GLU A 102 -6.26 -12.49 8.22
C GLU A 102 -7.33 -12.30 7.13
N LEU A 103 -7.26 -11.22 6.36
CA LEU A 103 -8.18 -10.92 5.27
C LEU A 103 -8.09 -11.95 4.13
N ASN A 104 -6.93 -12.57 3.95
CA ASN A 104 -6.68 -13.64 2.98
C ASN A 104 -7.14 -13.30 1.54
N LYS A 105 -6.98 -12.07 1.12
CA LYS A 105 -7.25 -11.57 -0.24
C LYS A 105 -5.95 -11.31 -0.99
N PRO A 106 -5.93 -11.33 -2.31
CA PRO A 106 -4.80 -10.82 -3.09
C PRO A 106 -4.48 -9.38 -2.72
N TYR A 107 -3.20 -9.03 -2.65
CA TYR A 107 -2.82 -7.65 -2.38
C TYR A 107 -1.53 -7.22 -3.08
N ALA A 108 -1.39 -5.92 -3.26
CA ALA A 108 -0.18 -5.23 -3.66
C ALA A 108 -0.01 -3.98 -2.79
N ILE A 109 0.92 -4.02 -1.86
CA ILE A 109 1.15 -2.95 -0.87
C ILE A 109 2.55 -2.37 -1.04
N LEU A 110 2.62 -1.04 -1.16
CA LEU A 110 3.89 -0.33 -1.29
C LEU A 110 4.55 -0.21 0.09
N LEU A 111 5.71 -0.83 0.26
CA LEU A 111 6.44 -0.86 1.54
C LEU A 111 7.95 -0.67 1.32
N PRO A 112 8.70 -0.26 2.35
CA PRO A 112 10.15 -0.21 2.29
C PRO A 112 10.77 -1.57 1.94
N LEU A 113 11.76 -1.59 1.05
CA LEU A 113 12.50 -2.80 0.67
C LEU A 113 13.03 -3.61 1.89
N PRO A 114 13.56 -2.98 2.95
CA PRO A 114 14.00 -3.71 4.15
C PRO A 114 12.88 -4.45 4.89
N THR A 115 11.61 -4.23 4.54
CA THR A 115 10.48 -5.00 5.10
C THR A 115 10.60 -6.49 4.83
N LEU A 116 11.24 -6.87 3.71
CA LEU A 116 11.42 -8.27 3.32
C LEU A 116 12.33 -9.07 4.25
N GLN A 117 13.20 -8.41 5.03
CA GLN A 117 14.18 -9.08 5.87
C GLN A 117 13.94 -8.76 7.35
N ASP A 118 13.15 -9.60 8.01
CA ASP A 118 12.94 -9.55 9.46
C ASP A 118 12.32 -10.86 9.95
N GLN A 119 12.85 -11.40 11.05
CA GLN A 119 12.37 -12.65 11.64
C GLN A 119 10.89 -12.59 12.03
N LYS A 120 10.40 -11.44 12.51
CA LYS A 120 9.00 -11.27 12.93
C LYS A 120 8.01 -11.38 11.76
N ARG A 121 8.45 -11.00 10.55
CA ARG A 121 7.63 -10.97 9.34
C ARG A 121 7.79 -12.20 8.46
N PHE A 122 8.76 -13.08 8.77
CA PHE A 122 9.10 -14.21 7.93
C PHE A 122 7.89 -15.07 7.54
N ASN A 123 7.00 -15.39 8.48
CA ASN A 123 5.84 -16.22 8.19
C ASN A 123 4.83 -15.54 7.26
N SER A 124 4.62 -14.23 7.38
CA SER A 124 3.74 -13.46 6.49
C SER A 124 4.34 -13.29 5.09
N LEU A 125 5.67 -13.22 4.99
CA LEU A 125 6.37 -12.85 3.76
C LEU A 125 7.02 -14.01 3.01
N LYS A 126 7.19 -15.19 3.58
CA LYS A 126 7.88 -16.34 2.94
C LYS A 126 7.34 -16.77 1.58
N ASN A 127 6.08 -16.45 1.30
CA ASN A 127 5.40 -16.73 0.03
C ASN A 127 4.95 -15.43 -0.66
N CYS A 128 5.56 -14.29 -0.35
CA CYS A 128 5.24 -13.04 -1.01
C CYS A 128 5.85 -12.98 -2.40
N GLN A 129 5.32 -12.10 -3.20
CA GLN A 129 5.84 -11.70 -4.50
C GLN A 129 6.34 -10.26 -4.38
N ALA A 130 7.26 -9.83 -5.25
CA ALA A 130 7.79 -8.49 -5.23
C ALA A 130 7.83 -7.85 -6.62
N LEU A 131 7.39 -6.59 -6.72
CA LEU A 131 7.65 -5.73 -7.87
C LEU A 131 8.65 -4.66 -7.44
N ILE A 132 9.81 -4.65 -8.08
CA ILE A 132 10.95 -3.81 -7.76
C ILE A 132 11.14 -2.79 -8.88
N PHE A 133 11.34 -1.53 -8.49
CA PHE A 133 11.61 -0.44 -9.44
C PHE A 133 13.11 -0.31 -9.74
N ASP A 134 13.44 0.20 -10.91
CA ASP A 134 14.81 0.52 -11.35
C ASP A 134 15.46 1.62 -10.49
N LYS A 135 14.64 2.48 -9.85
CA LYS A 135 15.10 3.59 -9.00
C LYS A 135 14.17 3.83 -7.81
N ARG A 136 14.61 4.68 -6.88
CA ARG A 136 13.82 5.04 -5.70
C ARG A 136 12.66 5.94 -6.07
N ILE A 137 11.52 5.72 -5.40
CA ILE A 137 10.38 6.62 -5.48
C ILE A 137 10.67 7.89 -4.69
N ASN A 138 10.48 9.03 -5.34
CA ASN A 138 10.46 10.33 -4.69
C ASN A 138 9.00 10.66 -4.34
N PHE A 139 8.62 10.38 -3.11
CA PHE A 139 7.29 10.71 -2.61
C PHE A 139 7.09 12.22 -2.50
N PHE A 140 5.84 12.66 -2.53
CA PHE A 140 5.51 14.06 -2.29
C PHE A 140 5.12 14.27 -0.82
N LYS A 141 5.59 15.36 -0.24
CA LYS A 141 5.17 15.88 1.05
C LYS A 141 3.82 16.60 0.96
N ASN A 142 3.55 17.19 -0.20
CA ASN A 142 2.34 17.95 -0.47
C ASN A 142 1.83 17.60 -1.88
N ARG A 143 0.54 17.28 -1.98
CA ARG A 143 -0.09 16.89 -3.25
C ARG A 143 -0.16 18.03 -4.27
N GLU A 144 -0.51 19.23 -3.80
CA GLU A 144 -0.74 20.38 -4.69
C GLU A 144 0.56 20.93 -5.25
N THR A 145 1.54 21.13 -4.38
CA THR A 145 2.84 21.70 -4.75
C THR A 145 3.80 20.67 -5.34
N LYS A 146 3.52 19.37 -5.17
CA LYS A 146 4.42 18.25 -5.54
C LYS A 146 5.81 18.39 -4.93
N GLU A 147 5.89 19.02 -3.76
CA GLU A 147 7.12 19.12 -3.01
C GLU A 147 7.62 17.73 -2.60
N ILE A 148 8.86 17.41 -2.96
CA ILE A 148 9.44 16.09 -2.68
C ILE A 148 9.72 15.96 -1.17
N GLN A 149 9.27 14.85 -0.59
CA GLN A 149 9.63 14.46 0.77
C GLN A 149 11.14 14.12 0.81
N ARG A 150 11.93 14.96 1.44
CA ARG A 150 13.36 14.69 1.66
C ARG A 150 13.57 13.75 2.83
N GLY A 151 14.64 12.95 2.78
CA GLY A 151 15.04 12.11 3.91
C GLY A 151 14.39 10.71 3.93
N VAL A 152 13.69 10.29 2.88
CA VAL A 152 13.31 8.88 2.73
C VAL A 152 14.56 8.05 2.48
N ALA A 153 15.08 7.42 3.52
CA ALA A 153 16.40 6.75 3.52
C ALA A 153 16.39 5.39 2.80
N PHE A 154 15.23 4.87 2.38
CA PHE A 154 15.07 3.51 1.84
C PHE A 154 14.37 3.51 0.48
N ALA A 155 14.66 2.48 -0.31
CA ALA A 155 13.88 2.14 -1.49
C ALA A 155 12.53 1.54 -1.08
N SER A 156 11.49 1.79 -1.87
CA SER A 156 10.17 1.17 -1.70
C SER A 156 9.88 0.25 -2.87
N ILE A 157 9.18 -0.83 -2.59
CA ILE A 157 8.75 -1.86 -3.54
C ILE A 157 7.29 -2.20 -3.29
N TYR A 158 6.62 -2.80 -4.27
CA TYR A 158 5.38 -3.49 -3.97
C TYR A 158 5.67 -4.88 -3.42
N ILE A 159 5.16 -5.16 -2.23
CA ILE A 159 5.05 -6.50 -1.67
C ILE A 159 3.64 -7.00 -1.99
N CYS A 160 3.59 -8.14 -2.67
CA CYS A 160 2.34 -8.68 -3.20
C CYS A 160 2.11 -10.11 -2.69
N LYS A 161 0.86 -10.56 -2.76
CA LYS A 161 0.48 -11.95 -2.50
C LYS A 161 -0.67 -12.36 -3.41
N ASN A 162 -0.52 -13.47 -4.12
CA ASN A 162 -1.50 -13.97 -5.10
C ASN A 162 -1.93 -12.90 -6.12
N PHE A 163 -1.00 -12.04 -6.53
CA PHE A 163 -1.29 -10.86 -7.32
C PHE A 163 -0.48 -10.80 -8.62
N LEU A 164 0.82 -11.07 -8.56
CA LEU A 164 1.73 -11.01 -9.70
C LEU A 164 1.76 -12.36 -10.45
N GLU A 165 2.09 -12.33 -11.74
CA GLU A 165 2.29 -13.56 -12.54
C GLU A 165 3.57 -14.31 -12.15
N LYS A 166 4.55 -13.62 -11.56
CA LYS A 166 5.84 -14.14 -11.11
C LYS A 166 6.15 -13.66 -9.71
N ASP A 167 7.00 -14.40 -9.00
CA ASP A 167 7.40 -14.03 -7.64
C ASP A 167 8.24 -12.76 -7.60
N LEU A 168 8.97 -12.46 -8.69
CA LEU A 168 9.81 -11.28 -8.79
C LEU A 168 9.65 -10.62 -10.17
N ILE A 169 9.31 -9.34 -10.16
CA ILE A 169 9.16 -8.50 -11.35
C ILE A 169 9.97 -7.22 -11.16
N PHE A 170 10.60 -6.74 -12.23
CA PHE A 170 11.29 -5.45 -12.29
C PHE A 170 10.55 -4.52 -13.26
N GLU A 171 10.33 -3.28 -12.85
CA GLU A 171 9.66 -2.23 -13.64
C GLU A 171 10.50 -0.95 -13.63
N GLU A 172 10.52 -0.28 -14.76
CA GLU A 172 11.12 1.06 -14.90
C GLU A 172 10.08 2.14 -14.57
N ILE A 173 10.52 3.20 -13.83
CA ILE A 173 9.66 4.34 -13.44
C ILE A 173 10.33 5.69 -13.74
#